data_de73b756f16a5637abd40bdfacc7fa7d
#
_entry.id   de73b756f16a5637abd40bdfacc7fa7d
#
_cell.length_a   1.000
_cell.length_b   1.000
_cell.length_c   1.000
_cell.angle_alpha   90.00
_cell.angle_beta   90.00
_cell.angle_gamma   90.00
#
_symmetry.space_group_name_H-M   'P 1'
#
loop_
_entity.id
_entity.type
_entity.pdbx_description
1 polymer ?
#
loop_
_entity_poly.entity_id
_entity_poly.type
_entity_poly.pdbx_seq_one_letter_code
_entity_poly.pdbx_strand_id
1 'polypeptide(L)'
;MTQEPPAPARTAPNSAPNSALDLDALTAAVGERPDRQAAWRFVRAFARDWSARPLTGADGRTPTELDAARDRLGLPLPAALREAHQLFGLRGDLTSNQDTLLAPQDLYLDGDRGVLVFRVENQSCAYWGIRVTDLGRDDPPVVCRLDVPGPTADDWTDWLDRLSVAFVELVLSEALCADDDLMGWTDPADIPPEFGRLPLPEYPISQRPGSRWYAHDEIIIRDDHGTALLRARTEAALDRFDGEYDGI
;
A
#
# COMPACT_ATOMS: atom_id res chain seq x y z
N MET A 1 49.14 5.70 -45.86
CA MET A 1 48.47 5.07 -44.71
C MET A 1 47.54 6.12 -44.11
N THR A 2 46.30 6.08 -44.53
CA THR A 2 45.26 7.03 -44.07
C THR A 2 44.49 6.30 -42.93
N GLN A 3 44.57 6.86 -41.73
CA GLN A 3 43.91 6.36 -40.55
C GLN A 3 42.45 6.79 -40.55
N GLU A 4 41.53 5.83 -40.56
CA GLU A 4 40.11 6.04 -40.49
C GLU A 4 39.71 6.53 -39.08
N PRO A 5 38.82 7.53 -38.95
CA PRO A 5 38.41 8.03 -37.63
C PRO A 5 37.54 7.02 -36.92
N PRO A 6 37.62 6.91 -35.55
CA PRO A 6 36.81 5.98 -34.77
C PRO A 6 35.31 6.34 -34.85
N ALA A 7 34.48 5.30 -34.98
CA ALA A 7 33.04 5.42 -35.00
C ALA A 7 32.50 6.02 -33.69
N PRO A 8 31.43 6.84 -33.73
CA PRO A 8 30.84 7.42 -32.52
C PRO A 8 30.26 6.35 -31.62
N ALA A 9 30.59 6.44 -30.34
CA ALA A 9 30.04 5.58 -29.28
C ALA A 9 28.50 5.68 -29.30
N ARG A 10 27.83 4.55 -29.48
CA ARG A 10 26.39 4.42 -29.31
C ARG A 10 26.06 4.67 -27.84
N THR A 11 25.46 5.79 -27.56
CA THR A 11 24.78 6.03 -26.28
C THR A 11 23.67 5.01 -26.18
N ALA A 12 23.74 4.10 -25.21
CA ALA A 12 22.65 3.23 -24.87
C ALA A 12 21.43 4.09 -24.46
N PRO A 13 20.22 3.76 -24.91
CA PRO A 13 19.04 4.43 -24.41
C PRO A 13 18.96 4.18 -22.90
N ASN A 14 18.84 5.26 -22.14
CA ASN A 14 18.54 5.27 -20.72
C ASN A 14 17.10 4.78 -20.60
N SER A 15 16.90 3.46 -20.60
CA SER A 15 15.61 2.84 -20.30
C SER A 15 15.38 3.08 -18.82
N ALA A 16 14.50 4.01 -18.49
CA ALA A 16 13.92 4.04 -17.16
C ALA A 16 13.43 2.61 -16.85
N PRO A 17 13.65 2.09 -15.64
CA PRO A 17 13.18 0.75 -15.25
C PRO A 17 11.67 0.69 -15.55
N ASN A 18 11.28 -0.28 -16.34
CA ASN A 18 9.89 -0.49 -16.76
C ASN A 18 9.13 -1.14 -15.59
N SER A 19 9.01 -0.40 -14.50
CA SER A 19 8.22 -0.85 -13.35
C SER A 19 6.77 -0.98 -13.80
N ALA A 20 6.17 -2.14 -13.57
CA ALA A 20 4.75 -2.37 -13.80
C ALA A 20 3.84 -1.53 -12.89
N LEU A 21 4.41 -0.64 -12.08
CA LEU A 21 3.73 0.31 -11.20
C LEU A 21 3.61 1.68 -11.85
N ASP A 22 2.48 2.35 -11.64
CA ASP A 22 2.27 3.75 -12.01
C ASP A 22 2.98 4.68 -11.01
N LEU A 23 4.31 4.82 -11.15
CA LEU A 23 5.14 5.62 -10.24
C LEU A 23 4.83 7.11 -10.33
N ASP A 24 4.35 7.61 -11.47
CA ASP A 24 3.94 9.01 -11.62
C ASP A 24 2.69 9.30 -10.77
N ALA A 25 1.70 8.41 -10.81
CA ALA A 25 0.53 8.51 -9.96
C ALA A 25 0.89 8.39 -8.47
N LEU A 26 1.79 7.47 -8.10
CA LEU A 26 2.25 7.32 -6.72
C LEU A 26 2.98 8.57 -6.24
N THR A 27 3.90 9.12 -7.03
CA THR A 27 4.63 10.35 -6.72
C THR A 27 3.67 11.54 -6.55
N ALA A 28 2.67 11.67 -7.42
CA ALA A 28 1.67 12.72 -7.29
C ALA A 28 0.78 12.55 -6.05
N ALA A 29 0.50 11.31 -5.63
CA ALA A 29 -0.28 11.03 -4.43
C ALA A 29 0.43 11.44 -3.13
N VAL A 30 1.78 11.32 -3.08
CA VAL A 30 2.57 11.56 -1.85
C VAL A 30 3.36 12.88 -1.85
N GLY A 31 3.43 13.59 -2.97
CA GLY A 31 4.26 14.79 -3.17
C GLY A 31 3.85 16.00 -2.30
N GLU A 32 4.58 17.09 -2.43
CA GLU A 32 4.34 18.34 -1.67
C GLU A 32 2.94 18.94 -1.89
N ARG A 33 2.37 18.75 -3.08
CA ARG A 33 0.98 19.10 -3.41
C ARG A 33 0.20 17.83 -3.70
N PRO A 34 -0.20 17.12 -2.66
CA PRO A 34 -0.75 15.79 -2.79
C PRO A 34 -2.09 15.78 -3.53
N ASP A 35 -2.21 14.87 -4.47
CA ASP A 35 -3.43 14.63 -5.23
C ASP A 35 -4.07 13.29 -4.79
N ARG A 36 -5.18 13.37 -4.02
CA ARG A 36 -5.95 12.18 -3.63
C ARG A 36 -6.39 11.35 -4.83
N GLN A 37 -6.73 12.00 -5.95
CA GLN A 37 -7.14 11.30 -7.17
C GLN A 37 -5.98 10.54 -7.82
N ALA A 38 -4.73 10.96 -7.58
CA ALA A 38 -3.56 10.20 -8.00
C ALA A 38 -3.43 8.87 -7.25
N ALA A 39 -3.75 8.83 -5.95
CA ALA A 39 -3.81 7.57 -5.20
C ALA A 39 -4.80 6.59 -5.85
N TRP A 40 -5.96 7.06 -6.27
CA TRP A 40 -6.95 6.20 -6.93
C TRP A 40 -6.53 5.78 -8.36
N ARG A 41 -5.79 6.62 -9.09
CA ARG A 41 -5.18 6.21 -10.37
C ARG A 41 -4.17 5.10 -10.16
N PHE A 42 -3.29 5.23 -9.14
CA PHE A 42 -2.35 4.18 -8.77
C PHE A 42 -3.07 2.87 -8.44
N VAL A 43 -4.08 2.88 -7.56
CA VAL A 43 -4.83 1.66 -7.17
C VAL A 43 -5.51 1.01 -8.39
N ARG A 44 -6.06 1.80 -9.33
CA ARG A 44 -6.63 1.26 -10.57
C ARG A 44 -5.58 0.60 -11.48
N ALA A 45 -4.42 1.23 -11.63
CA ALA A 45 -3.33 0.67 -12.41
C ALA A 45 -2.78 -0.60 -11.73
N PHE A 46 -2.59 -0.57 -10.42
CA PHE A 46 -2.16 -1.73 -9.64
C PHE A 46 -3.14 -2.91 -9.78
N ALA A 47 -4.43 -2.68 -9.60
CA ALA A 47 -5.42 -3.73 -9.76
C ALA A 47 -5.46 -4.31 -11.18
N ARG A 48 -5.21 -3.50 -12.22
CA ARG A 48 -5.12 -3.97 -13.61
C ARG A 48 -3.93 -4.89 -13.84
N ASP A 49 -2.78 -4.58 -13.22
CA ASP A 49 -1.49 -5.18 -13.56
C ASP A 49 -1.01 -6.23 -12.54
N TRP A 50 -1.50 -6.17 -11.29
CA TRP A 50 -1.03 -6.98 -10.15
C TRP A 50 -2.11 -7.84 -9.48
N SER A 51 -3.37 -7.72 -9.87
CA SER A 51 -4.44 -8.54 -9.33
C SER A 51 -5.11 -9.39 -10.41
N ALA A 52 -6.01 -10.28 -10.00
CA ALA A 52 -6.68 -11.22 -10.90
C ALA A 52 -7.47 -10.53 -12.03
N ARG A 53 -7.92 -9.30 -11.83
CA ARG A 53 -8.68 -8.54 -12.83
C ARG A 53 -8.68 -7.02 -12.53
N PRO A 54 -8.86 -6.16 -13.56
CA PRO A 54 -9.05 -4.73 -13.36
C PRO A 54 -10.27 -4.41 -12.47
N LEU A 55 -10.26 -3.21 -11.86
CA LEU A 55 -11.41 -2.68 -11.15
C LEU A 55 -12.55 -2.30 -12.12
N THR A 56 -13.77 -2.54 -11.70
CA THR A 56 -15.01 -2.20 -12.39
C THR A 56 -15.95 -1.42 -11.47
N GLY A 57 -17.04 -0.88 -11.99
CA GLY A 57 -18.05 -0.22 -11.17
C GLY A 57 -18.79 -1.15 -10.19
N ALA A 58 -18.68 -2.48 -10.37
CA ALA A 58 -19.30 -3.47 -9.49
C ALA A 58 -18.42 -3.81 -8.26
N ASP A 59 -17.21 -3.30 -8.21
CA ASP A 59 -16.24 -3.60 -7.12
C ASP A 59 -16.37 -2.65 -5.93
N GLY A 60 -17.21 -1.65 -6.02
CA GLY A 60 -17.42 -0.64 -5.00
C GLY A 60 -18.68 -0.84 -4.18
N ARG A 61 -18.64 -0.39 -2.94
CA ARG A 61 -19.82 -0.23 -2.08
C ARG A 61 -20.68 0.93 -2.60
N THR A 62 -21.97 0.81 -2.39
CA THR A 62 -22.93 1.83 -2.83
C THR A 62 -22.88 3.08 -1.93
N PRO A 63 -23.24 4.27 -2.47
CA PRO A 63 -23.42 5.45 -1.63
C PRO A 63 -24.41 5.25 -0.48
N THR A 64 -25.46 4.44 -0.69
CA THR A 64 -26.48 4.14 0.33
C THR A 64 -25.90 3.37 1.52
N GLU A 65 -25.02 2.39 1.29
CA GLU A 65 -24.34 1.67 2.39
C GLU A 65 -23.48 2.62 3.23
N LEU A 66 -22.76 3.54 2.57
CA LEU A 66 -21.93 4.54 3.23
C LEU A 66 -22.74 5.59 3.99
N ASP A 67 -23.87 6.01 3.45
CA ASP A 67 -24.80 6.92 4.14
C ASP A 67 -25.42 6.25 5.37
N ALA A 68 -25.79 4.97 5.27
CA ALA A 68 -26.28 4.20 6.41
C ALA A 68 -25.22 4.06 7.52
N ALA A 69 -23.96 3.85 7.16
CA ALA A 69 -22.86 3.82 8.12
C ALA A 69 -22.66 5.18 8.82
N ARG A 70 -22.66 6.28 8.06
CA ARG A 70 -22.60 7.64 8.59
C ARG A 70 -23.74 7.91 9.58
N ASP A 71 -24.97 7.55 9.21
CA ASP A 71 -26.15 7.80 10.05
C ASP A 71 -26.14 6.95 11.32
N ARG A 72 -25.69 5.68 11.22
CA ARG A 72 -25.50 4.78 12.38
C ARG A 72 -24.45 5.28 13.36
N LEU A 73 -23.31 5.78 12.83
CA LEU A 73 -22.21 6.31 13.65
C LEU A 73 -22.52 7.71 14.21
N GLY A 74 -23.40 8.46 13.58
CA GLY A 74 -23.65 9.87 13.91
C GLY A 74 -22.46 10.78 13.60
N LEU A 75 -21.56 10.36 12.71
CA LEU A 75 -20.30 11.05 12.39
C LEU A 75 -20.11 11.16 10.86
N PRO A 76 -19.45 12.22 10.38
CA PRO A 76 -19.11 12.32 8.96
C PRO A 76 -18.11 11.21 8.57
N LEU A 77 -18.22 10.71 7.35
CA LEU A 77 -17.20 9.85 6.75
C LEU A 77 -16.34 10.68 5.79
N PRO A 78 -15.01 10.73 5.96
CA PRO A 78 -14.10 11.44 5.08
C PRO A 78 -14.26 11.05 3.61
N ALA A 79 -14.01 12.01 2.70
CA ALA A 79 -14.15 11.75 1.27
C ALA A 79 -13.25 10.59 0.81
N ALA A 80 -12.00 10.52 1.28
CA ALA A 80 -11.09 9.42 0.96
C ALA A 80 -11.62 8.05 1.39
N LEU A 81 -12.26 7.94 2.57
CA LEU A 81 -12.87 6.67 3.03
C LEU A 81 -14.02 6.25 2.11
N ARG A 82 -14.89 7.20 1.77
CA ARG A 82 -16.03 6.95 0.88
C ARG A 82 -15.57 6.54 -0.51
N GLU A 83 -14.60 7.26 -1.09
CA GLU A 83 -14.04 7.00 -2.41
C GLU A 83 -13.37 5.62 -2.49
N ALA A 84 -12.57 5.23 -1.48
CA ALA A 84 -11.95 3.92 -1.41
C ALA A 84 -12.99 2.79 -1.40
N HIS A 85 -14.00 2.89 -0.53
CA HIS A 85 -15.08 1.92 -0.50
C HIS A 85 -15.86 1.84 -1.82
N GLN A 86 -16.13 2.99 -2.46
CA GLN A 86 -16.81 3.04 -3.75
C GLN A 86 -15.96 2.51 -4.90
N LEU A 87 -14.64 2.54 -4.76
CA LEU A 87 -13.73 2.08 -5.80
C LEU A 87 -13.46 0.58 -5.73
N PHE A 88 -13.16 0.04 -4.54
CA PHE A 88 -12.69 -1.34 -4.36
C PHE A 88 -13.14 -2.02 -3.05
N GLY A 89 -14.11 -1.46 -2.35
CA GLY A 89 -14.55 -1.98 -1.05
C GLY A 89 -15.23 -3.37 -1.07
N LEU A 90 -15.42 -3.96 -2.25
CA LEU A 90 -15.92 -5.34 -2.44
C LEU A 90 -14.82 -6.28 -2.99
N ARG A 91 -13.57 -5.79 -3.15
CA ARG A 91 -12.45 -6.57 -3.69
C ARG A 91 -11.62 -7.18 -2.55
N GLY A 92 -12.03 -8.37 -2.09
CA GLY A 92 -11.32 -9.08 -1.02
C GLY A 92 -9.84 -9.33 -1.31
N ASP A 93 -9.50 -9.59 -2.57
CA ASP A 93 -8.11 -9.75 -3.03
C ASP A 93 -7.23 -8.47 -2.91
N LEU A 94 -7.84 -7.32 -2.70
CA LEU A 94 -7.13 -6.03 -2.47
C LEU A 94 -7.27 -5.52 -1.04
N THR A 95 -8.10 -6.15 -0.21
CA THR A 95 -8.52 -5.58 1.07
C THR A 95 -8.62 -6.57 2.23
N SER A 96 -8.34 -7.89 2.00
CA SER A 96 -8.67 -8.91 2.99
C SER A 96 -7.86 -10.20 2.88
N ASN A 97 -6.59 -10.12 2.47
CA ASN A 97 -5.69 -11.29 2.48
C ASN A 97 -5.03 -11.46 3.85
N GLN A 98 -4.49 -10.40 4.43
CA GLN A 98 -3.86 -10.38 5.75
C GLN A 98 -4.66 -9.51 6.72
N ASP A 99 -4.97 -8.29 6.33
CA ASP A 99 -5.77 -7.38 7.12
C ASP A 99 -7.19 -7.28 6.52
N THR A 100 -8.12 -6.72 7.26
CA THR A 100 -9.48 -6.54 6.76
C THR A 100 -9.84 -5.07 6.71
N LEU A 101 -10.12 -4.54 5.51
CA LEU A 101 -10.86 -3.30 5.37
C LEU A 101 -12.30 -3.55 5.86
N LEU A 102 -12.68 -2.96 6.98
CA LEU A 102 -14.01 -3.14 7.54
C LEU A 102 -15.08 -2.63 6.58
N ALA A 103 -16.11 -3.44 6.35
CA ALA A 103 -17.24 -3.00 5.55
C ALA A 103 -18.00 -1.83 6.23
N PRO A 104 -18.75 -0.99 5.50
CA PRO A 104 -19.40 0.20 6.07
C PRO A 104 -20.25 -0.08 7.32
N GLN A 105 -20.93 -1.20 7.37
CA GLN A 105 -21.74 -1.61 8.54
C GLN A 105 -20.90 -2.04 9.74
N ASP A 106 -19.63 -2.39 9.53
CA ASP A 106 -18.72 -2.92 10.55
C ASP A 106 -17.73 -1.84 11.05
N LEU A 107 -17.73 -0.65 10.46
CA LEU A 107 -16.98 0.51 10.99
C LEU A 107 -17.43 0.79 12.42
N TYR A 108 -16.50 1.00 13.35
CA TYR A 108 -16.85 1.25 14.74
C TYR A 108 -15.95 2.32 15.37
N LEU A 109 -16.44 2.88 16.48
CA LEU A 109 -15.65 3.80 17.30
C LEU A 109 -14.95 3.01 18.41
N ASP A 110 -13.65 3.22 18.56
CA ASP A 110 -12.96 3.00 19.83
C ASP A 110 -13.36 4.17 20.76
N GLY A 111 -14.50 3.98 21.44
CA GLY A 111 -15.23 5.08 22.07
C GLY A 111 -14.44 5.82 23.15
N ASP A 112 -13.63 5.10 23.92
CA ASP A 112 -12.80 5.68 25.00
C ASP A 112 -11.62 6.49 24.44
N ARG A 113 -11.24 6.26 23.16
CA ARG A 113 -10.05 6.80 22.54
C ARG A 113 -10.35 7.75 21.38
N GLY A 114 -11.63 7.90 21.01
CA GLY A 114 -12.07 8.86 20.00
C GLY A 114 -11.52 8.59 18.60
N VAL A 115 -11.46 7.32 18.20
CA VAL A 115 -10.95 6.88 16.88
C VAL A 115 -12.00 6.07 16.16
N LEU A 116 -12.27 6.40 14.89
CA LEU A 116 -13.06 5.58 13.97
C LEU A 116 -12.16 4.52 13.35
N VAL A 117 -12.37 3.26 13.68
CA VAL A 117 -11.59 2.13 13.15
C VAL A 117 -12.16 1.69 11.81
N PHE A 118 -11.28 1.54 10.81
CA PHE A 118 -11.64 1.14 9.45
C PHE A 118 -10.88 -0.09 8.91
N ARG A 119 -9.75 -0.47 9.54
CA ARG A 119 -8.94 -1.65 9.16
C ARG A 119 -8.51 -2.38 10.42
N VAL A 120 -8.52 -3.71 10.36
CA VAL A 120 -8.12 -4.60 11.48
C VAL A 120 -7.25 -5.71 10.91
N GLU A 121 -6.14 -6.00 11.59
CA GLU A 121 -5.29 -7.16 11.28
C GLU A 121 -6.02 -8.47 11.64
N ASN A 122 -5.78 -9.57 10.90
CA ASN A 122 -6.56 -10.80 10.95
C ASN A 122 -6.57 -11.50 12.34
N GLN A 123 -5.51 -11.31 13.14
CA GLN A 123 -5.40 -11.81 14.52
C GLN A 123 -5.77 -10.74 15.57
N SER A 124 -6.22 -9.57 15.10
CA SER A 124 -6.54 -8.42 15.95
C SER A 124 -5.32 -7.87 16.73
N CYS A 125 -4.12 -8.03 16.19
CA CYS A 125 -2.89 -7.49 16.77
C CYS A 125 -2.61 -6.04 16.35
N ALA A 126 -3.28 -5.53 15.30
CA ALA A 126 -3.17 -4.15 14.84
C ALA A 126 -4.51 -3.60 14.37
N TYR A 127 -4.69 -2.30 14.57
CA TYR A 127 -5.88 -1.55 14.17
C TYR A 127 -5.48 -0.23 13.54
N TRP A 128 -6.17 0.19 12.48
CA TRP A 128 -5.97 1.50 11.84
C TRP A 128 -7.25 2.30 11.90
N GLY A 129 -7.11 3.56 12.22
CA GLY A 129 -8.27 4.44 12.41
C GLY A 129 -7.99 5.89 12.10
N ILE A 130 -9.06 6.68 12.24
CA ILE A 130 -9.06 8.12 12.03
C ILE A 130 -9.54 8.77 13.34
N ARG A 131 -8.79 9.74 13.85
CA ARG A 131 -9.25 10.49 15.03
C ARG A 131 -10.56 11.20 14.73
N VAL A 132 -11.51 11.14 15.64
CA VAL A 132 -12.84 11.78 15.47
C VAL A 132 -12.70 13.27 15.16
N THR A 133 -11.70 13.94 15.72
CA THR A 133 -11.37 15.35 15.45
C THR A 133 -11.00 15.65 14.01
N ASP A 134 -10.55 14.64 13.25
CA ASP A 134 -10.09 14.78 11.87
C ASP A 134 -11.13 14.31 10.84
N LEU A 135 -12.25 13.71 11.25
CA LEU A 135 -13.26 13.17 10.33
C LEU A 135 -13.90 14.24 9.42
N GLY A 136 -13.82 15.50 9.77
CA GLY A 136 -14.27 16.61 8.92
C GLY A 136 -13.36 16.94 7.75
N ARG A 137 -12.16 16.35 7.67
CA ARG A 137 -11.21 16.54 6.57
C ARG A 137 -11.52 15.56 5.44
N ASP A 138 -11.31 15.98 4.21
CA ASP A 138 -11.51 15.12 3.03
C ASP A 138 -10.54 13.93 3.01
N ASP A 139 -9.31 14.14 3.41
CA ASP A 139 -8.21 13.15 3.41
C ASP A 139 -7.40 13.26 4.71
N PRO A 140 -7.94 12.77 5.84
CA PRO A 140 -7.35 12.92 7.15
C PRO A 140 -6.10 12.06 7.36
N PRO A 141 -5.27 12.38 8.37
CA PRO A 141 -4.23 11.48 8.85
C PRO A 141 -4.83 10.21 9.45
N VAL A 142 -4.03 9.15 9.43
CA VAL A 142 -4.35 7.83 9.95
C VAL A 142 -3.49 7.56 11.18
N VAL A 143 -4.10 6.93 12.17
CA VAL A 143 -3.43 6.42 13.37
C VAL A 143 -3.47 4.90 13.39
N CYS A 144 -2.47 4.30 14.02
CA CYS A 144 -2.39 2.86 14.21
C CYS A 144 -2.28 2.55 15.71
N ARG A 145 -2.89 1.46 16.14
CA ARG A 145 -2.75 0.87 17.46
C ARG A 145 -2.30 -0.57 17.33
N LEU A 146 -1.29 -0.94 18.11
CA LEU A 146 -0.83 -2.32 18.20
C LEU A 146 -1.31 -2.92 19.52
N ASP A 147 -1.97 -4.05 19.43
CA ASP A 147 -2.43 -4.85 20.58
C ASP A 147 -1.43 -5.99 20.82
N VAL A 148 -0.19 -5.61 21.10
CA VAL A 148 0.90 -6.53 21.41
C VAL A 148 1.58 -6.07 22.70
N PRO A 149 2.08 -6.98 23.55
CA PRO A 149 2.75 -6.60 24.79
C PRO A 149 3.91 -5.63 24.55
N GLY A 150 3.89 -4.48 25.21
CA GLY A 150 4.95 -3.46 25.10
C GLY A 150 4.58 -2.15 25.81
N PRO A 151 5.52 -1.22 25.94
CA PRO A 151 5.30 0.03 26.68
C PRO A 151 4.30 0.99 25.98
N THR A 152 4.03 0.82 24.68
CA THR A 152 3.02 1.56 23.91
C THR A 152 1.86 0.67 23.49
N ALA A 153 1.72 -0.50 24.14
CA ALA A 153 0.55 -1.34 23.94
C ALA A 153 -0.71 -0.49 24.18
N ASP A 154 -1.67 -0.67 23.31
CA ASP A 154 -2.96 0.02 23.39
C ASP A 154 -2.98 1.52 23.05
N ASP A 155 -1.88 2.20 22.75
CA ASP A 155 -1.89 3.60 22.37
C ASP A 155 -2.10 3.79 20.85
N TRP A 156 -2.96 4.75 20.49
CA TRP A 156 -3.09 5.21 19.12
C TRP A 156 -1.94 6.16 18.77
N THR A 157 -1.07 5.73 17.87
CA THR A 157 0.08 6.50 17.39
C THR A 157 -0.14 7.00 15.96
N ASP A 158 0.44 8.14 15.60
CA ASP A 158 0.39 8.64 14.23
C ASP A 158 1.07 7.65 13.28
N TRP A 159 0.45 7.42 12.11
CA TRP A 159 0.91 6.41 11.17
C TRP A 159 1.20 7.01 9.79
N LEU A 160 0.19 7.43 9.05
CA LEU A 160 0.34 8.09 7.76
C LEU A 160 -0.45 9.39 7.74
N ASP A 161 0.10 10.42 7.10
CA ASP A 161 -0.47 11.78 7.09
C ASP A 161 -1.78 11.87 6.29
N ARG A 162 -2.11 10.84 5.50
CA ARG A 162 -3.29 10.83 4.63
C ARG A 162 -3.89 9.45 4.47
N LEU A 163 -5.20 9.42 4.53
CA LEU A 163 -6.00 8.21 4.37
C LEU A 163 -5.90 7.63 2.95
N SER A 164 -5.82 8.47 1.91
CA SER A 164 -5.65 7.99 0.54
C SER A 164 -4.33 7.25 0.33
N VAL A 165 -3.25 7.69 0.98
CA VAL A 165 -1.94 7.00 0.96
C VAL A 165 -2.01 5.72 1.79
N ALA A 166 -2.75 5.73 2.91
CA ALA A 166 -3.00 4.52 3.71
C ALA A 166 -3.74 3.44 2.90
N PHE A 167 -4.62 3.81 1.99
CA PHE A 167 -5.28 2.87 1.09
C PHE A 167 -4.37 2.36 -0.04
N VAL A 168 -3.42 3.15 -0.50
CA VAL A 168 -2.36 2.66 -1.41
C VAL A 168 -1.51 1.61 -0.68
N GLU A 169 -1.10 1.91 0.55
CA GLU A 169 -0.34 0.97 1.39
C GLU A 169 -1.13 -0.31 1.64
N LEU A 170 -2.42 -0.21 2.00
CA LEU A 170 -3.29 -1.37 2.18
C LEU A 170 -3.25 -2.31 0.97
N VAL A 171 -3.48 -1.77 -0.24
CA VAL A 171 -3.53 -2.57 -1.47
C VAL A 171 -2.18 -3.23 -1.77
N LEU A 172 -1.07 -2.55 -1.52
CA LEU A 172 0.27 -3.11 -1.66
C LEU A 172 0.54 -4.21 -0.61
N SER A 173 0.17 -3.98 0.64
CA SER A 173 0.34 -4.93 1.75
C SER A 173 -0.49 -6.20 1.54
N GLU A 174 -1.75 -6.04 1.13
CA GLU A 174 -2.62 -7.17 0.84
C GLU A 174 -2.11 -8.01 -0.33
N ALA A 175 -1.50 -7.36 -1.33
CA ALA A 175 -0.89 -8.09 -2.44
C ALA A 175 0.30 -8.95 -2.01
N LEU A 176 1.10 -8.53 -1.02
CA LEU A 176 2.19 -9.35 -0.45
C LEU A 176 1.68 -10.62 0.24
N CYS A 177 0.42 -10.64 0.67
CA CYS A 177 -0.19 -11.73 1.42
C CYS A 177 -1.28 -12.46 0.63
N ALA A 178 -1.25 -12.34 -0.71
CA ALA A 178 -2.20 -13.06 -1.56
C ALA A 178 -1.97 -14.58 -1.43
N ASP A 179 -3.07 -15.35 -1.48
CA ASP A 179 -3.03 -16.82 -1.41
C ASP A 179 -2.63 -17.42 -2.77
N ASP A 180 -1.36 -17.17 -3.15
CA ASP A 180 -0.74 -17.75 -4.35
C ASP A 180 0.77 -17.94 -4.13
N ASP A 181 1.43 -18.68 -5.04
CA ASP A 181 2.85 -19.03 -4.94
C ASP A 181 3.79 -17.92 -5.46
N LEU A 182 3.34 -16.67 -5.53
CA LEU A 182 4.13 -15.54 -6.05
C LEU A 182 4.74 -14.66 -4.95
N MET A 183 4.62 -15.07 -3.71
CA MET A 183 5.21 -14.40 -2.55
C MET A 183 6.55 -15.05 -2.18
N GLY A 184 7.48 -14.22 -1.71
CA GLY A 184 8.77 -14.66 -1.16
C GLY A 184 9.21 -13.76 -0.02
N TRP A 185 10.41 -14.01 0.48
CA TRP A 185 11.06 -13.18 1.49
C TRP A 185 12.57 -13.16 1.26
N THR A 186 13.22 -12.10 1.71
CA THR A 186 14.68 -11.96 1.66
C THR A 186 15.18 -11.19 2.88
N ASP A 187 16.48 -11.20 3.14
CA ASP A 187 17.06 -10.28 4.11
C ASP A 187 17.03 -8.85 3.54
N PRO A 188 16.66 -7.82 4.32
CA PRO A 188 16.75 -6.44 3.86
C PRO A 188 18.13 -6.01 3.33
N ALA A 189 19.20 -6.62 3.84
CA ALA A 189 20.57 -6.36 3.38
C ALA A 189 20.85 -6.92 1.98
N ASP A 190 20.05 -7.89 1.53
CA ASP A 190 20.18 -8.58 0.25
C ASP A 190 19.23 -7.99 -0.82
N ILE A 191 18.49 -6.92 -0.51
CA ILE A 191 17.69 -6.22 -1.53
C ILE A 191 18.64 -5.66 -2.58
N PRO A 192 18.50 -6.08 -3.86
CA PRO A 192 19.44 -5.68 -4.90
C PRO A 192 19.44 -4.18 -5.16
N PRO A 193 20.60 -3.57 -5.47
CA PRO A 193 20.74 -2.12 -5.61
C PRO A 193 19.94 -1.51 -6.78
N GLU A 194 19.51 -2.31 -7.74
CA GLU A 194 18.63 -1.88 -8.85
C GLU A 194 17.18 -1.66 -8.41
N PHE A 195 16.77 -2.17 -7.23
CA PHE A 195 15.43 -1.92 -6.70
C PHE A 195 15.30 -0.47 -6.25
N GLY A 196 14.54 0.30 -7.02
CA GLY A 196 14.24 1.69 -6.69
C GLY A 196 13.30 1.79 -5.48
N ARG A 197 13.64 2.66 -4.52
CA ARG A 197 12.74 2.97 -3.40
C ARG A 197 11.49 3.66 -3.91
N LEU A 198 10.32 3.16 -3.51
CA LEU A 198 9.03 3.82 -3.79
C LEU A 198 8.90 5.11 -2.97
N PRO A 199 8.24 6.16 -3.50
CA PRO A 199 8.10 7.43 -2.81
C PRO A 199 7.11 7.40 -1.64
N LEU A 200 6.69 6.22 -1.18
CA LEU A 200 5.86 6.10 0.01
C LEU A 200 6.64 6.58 1.24
N PRO A 201 5.99 7.36 2.14
CA PRO A 201 6.61 7.74 3.40
C PRO A 201 6.86 6.49 4.24
N GLU A 202 7.93 6.52 5.04
CA GLU A 202 8.14 5.50 6.07
C GLU A 202 7.04 5.64 7.13
N TYR A 203 6.48 4.52 7.55
CA TYR A 203 5.48 4.49 8.61
C TYR A 203 5.90 3.51 9.70
N PRO A 204 5.63 3.82 10.99
CA PRO A 204 6.09 3.00 12.08
C PRO A 204 5.43 1.61 12.06
N ILE A 205 6.26 0.58 12.32
CA ILE A 205 5.78 -0.77 12.68
C ILE A 205 6.29 -1.06 14.08
N SER A 206 5.41 -1.04 15.07
CA SER A 206 5.80 -1.26 16.47
C SER A 206 6.87 -0.24 16.92
N GLN A 207 7.94 -0.70 17.55
CA GLN A 207 9.06 0.13 18.02
C GLN A 207 10.26 0.14 17.04
N ARG A 208 10.07 -0.41 15.82
CA ARG A 208 11.11 -0.48 14.79
C ARG A 208 11.08 0.76 13.91
N PRO A 209 12.21 1.09 13.24
CA PRO A 209 12.18 2.04 12.14
C PRO A 209 11.10 1.70 11.13
N GLY A 210 10.64 2.69 10.38
CA GLY A 210 9.45 2.54 9.52
C GLY A 210 9.63 1.57 8.37
N SER A 211 8.53 0.99 7.91
CA SER A 211 8.52 0.18 6.70
C SER A 211 8.90 0.99 5.47
N ARG A 212 9.62 0.35 4.57
CA ARG A 212 10.06 0.90 3.29
C ARG A 212 9.62 0.01 2.15
N TRP A 213 9.29 0.64 1.03
CA TRP A 213 8.89 -0.08 -0.17
C TRP A 213 9.90 0.12 -1.30
N TYR A 214 10.14 -0.95 -2.03
CA TYR A 214 11.01 -0.97 -3.20
C TYR A 214 10.29 -1.66 -4.35
N ALA A 215 10.69 -1.36 -5.58
CA ALA A 215 10.22 -2.07 -6.75
C ALA A 215 11.29 -2.09 -7.85
N HIS A 216 11.30 -3.19 -8.59
CA HIS A 216 12.05 -3.33 -9.82
C HIS A 216 11.28 -4.26 -10.76
N ASP A 217 11.13 -3.88 -12.02
CA ASP A 217 10.39 -4.64 -13.04
C ASP A 217 9.03 -5.19 -12.54
N GLU A 218 8.95 -6.49 -12.33
CA GLU A 218 7.75 -7.22 -11.93
C GLU A 218 7.76 -7.65 -10.46
N ILE A 219 8.59 -7.02 -9.61
CA ILE A 219 8.71 -7.36 -8.19
C ILE A 219 8.52 -6.10 -7.34
N ILE A 220 7.76 -6.24 -6.26
CA ILE A 220 7.66 -5.28 -5.16
C ILE A 220 8.19 -5.90 -3.89
N ILE A 221 8.84 -5.09 -3.05
CA ILE A 221 9.42 -5.53 -1.77
C ILE A 221 9.01 -4.55 -0.67
N ARG A 222 8.61 -5.08 0.49
CA ARG A 222 8.44 -4.32 1.73
C ARG A 222 9.50 -4.74 2.74
N ASP A 223 10.38 -3.82 3.10
CA ASP A 223 11.37 -3.96 4.15
C ASP A 223 10.78 -3.49 5.48
N ASP A 224 10.60 -4.42 6.41
CA ASP A 224 10.07 -4.20 7.76
C ASP A 224 11.20 -4.25 8.84
N HIS A 225 12.43 -3.88 8.46
CA HIS A 225 13.62 -3.85 9.34
C HIS A 225 13.91 -5.17 10.07
N GLY A 226 14.20 -6.18 9.33
CA GLY A 226 14.57 -7.50 9.83
C GLY A 226 14.02 -8.63 8.97
N THR A 227 13.06 -8.32 8.13
CA THR A 227 12.52 -9.23 7.11
C THR A 227 11.99 -8.38 5.97
N ALA A 228 12.35 -8.71 4.75
CA ALA A 228 11.78 -8.12 3.56
C ALA A 228 10.83 -9.13 2.90
N LEU A 229 9.57 -8.76 2.80
CA LEU A 229 8.56 -9.53 2.06
C LEU A 229 8.55 -9.06 0.62
N LEU A 230 8.50 -9.99 -0.31
CA LEU A 230 8.43 -9.67 -1.74
C LEU A 230 7.22 -10.34 -2.40
N ARG A 231 6.77 -9.73 -3.49
CA ARG A 231 5.82 -10.32 -4.42
C ARG A 231 6.27 -10.10 -5.85
N ALA A 232 6.27 -11.18 -6.62
CA ALA A 232 6.42 -11.14 -8.06
C ALA A 232 5.05 -11.09 -8.75
N ARG A 233 5.00 -10.54 -9.96
CA ARG A 233 3.80 -10.60 -10.81
C ARG A 233 3.58 -11.95 -11.48
N THR A 234 4.66 -12.69 -11.70
CA THR A 234 4.67 -13.96 -12.41
C THR A 234 5.67 -14.92 -11.77
N GLU A 235 5.43 -16.22 -11.90
CA GLU A 235 6.40 -17.26 -11.49
C GLU A 235 7.78 -17.03 -12.14
N ALA A 236 7.81 -16.69 -13.42
CA ALA A 236 9.08 -16.43 -14.12
C ALA A 236 9.84 -15.21 -13.55
N ALA A 237 9.16 -14.22 -12.96
CA ALA A 237 9.81 -13.12 -12.28
C ALA A 237 10.36 -13.57 -10.92
N LEU A 238 9.62 -14.40 -10.19
CA LEU A 238 10.08 -14.97 -8.92
C LEU A 238 11.29 -15.89 -9.14
N ASP A 239 11.21 -16.80 -10.10
CA ASP A 239 12.32 -17.71 -10.46
C ASP A 239 13.60 -16.95 -10.85
N ARG A 240 13.48 -15.82 -11.54
CA ARG A 240 14.63 -14.96 -11.86
C ARG A 240 15.23 -14.33 -10.60
N PHE A 241 14.39 -13.84 -9.70
CA PHE A 241 14.85 -13.26 -8.43
C PHE A 241 15.58 -14.32 -7.61
N ASP A 242 15.01 -15.48 -7.40
CA ASP A 242 15.62 -16.59 -6.64
C ASP A 242 16.92 -17.07 -7.30
N GLY A 243 16.94 -17.23 -8.64
CA GLY A 243 18.12 -17.69 -9.38
C GLY A 243 19.28 -16.69 -9.45
N GLU A 244 19.01 -15.40 -9.37
CA GLU A 244 20.02 -14.34 -9.39
C GLU A 244 20.55 -14.00 -7.99
N TYR A 245 19.75 -14.20 -6.94
CA TYR A 245 20.06 -13.68 -5.60
C TYR A 245 20.16 -14.74 -4.50
N ASP A 246 19.68 -15.99 -4.69
CA ASP A 246 19.88 -17.11 -3.74
C ASP A 246 21.30 -17.75 -3.86
N GLY A 247 22.16 -17.24 -4.68
CA GLY A 247 23.48 -17.80 -5.04
C GLY A 247 24.68 -17.15 -4.36
N ILE A 248 24.51 -16.34 -3.30
CA ILE A 248 25.62 -15.66 -2.60
C ILE A 248 25.78 -16.19 -1.18
#